data_270bd7ba8311550b0fa6dd05cde99949
#
_entry.id   270bd7ba8311550b0fa6dd05cde99949
#
_cell.length_a   1.000
_cell.length_b   1.000
_cell.length_c   1.000
_cell.angle_alpha   90.00
_cell.angle_beta   90.00
_cell.angle_gamma   90.00
#
_symmetry.space_group_name_H-M   'P 1'
#
loop_
_entity.id
_entity.type
_entity.pdbx_description
1 polymer ?
#
loop_
_entity_poly.entity_id
_entity_poly.type
_entity_poly.pdbx_seq_one_letter_code
_entity_poly.pdbx_strand_id
1 'polypeptide(L)'
;MKFRALFTRERLEQAALLLLPPLTSFYLMQFILGVLPWELAPGVVLANSLCIGAVYFLLWAATGYPAVCCLLLHILYGVWGAANYFVALYRGTPVLPWDLTALGTAAAVSGSYSFSPTGPMLAGIALVALLAWLLRHKFREGRFLIDRHTAPLRCLSLVLGVFCLSQAVHTESLGRFGVETDVWDQLGAYQKSGAVAAFLRNTEFMEVEEPEDLSAQRLSWIMDQVELPEETEVSADHPNIVAIMNESWADFEEFGTLSLSESVTDYIRSLDNAIWGHAYTSVFGAGTSASEFEFLTGNSMAFLPSGSIPYQQYILDDSPSLASLLREEGYRTLAFHPGERTSWQRNQAYPRLGFDDFKCGEDMDVEQTLEHGYVSDRSDFAQIIWEFEHKEAGEPLFLFNVTIQNHGSYTVEDYPAQVQLTDEPGKYPMAEQYLTLANETDQAFQMLVDYFSQQEEPTIILMFGDHQPSVE
;
A
#
# COMPACT_ATOMS: atom_id res chain seq x y z
N MET A 1 50.60 12.36 32.98
CA MET A 1 50.72 10.98 32.40
C MET A 1 49.42 10.19 32.33
N LYS A 2 48.38 10.48 33.11
CA LYS A 2 47.12 9.69 33.11
C LYS A 2 46.18 9.92 31.87
N PHE A 3 46.27 11.07 31.20
CA PHE A 3 45.41 11.39 30.06
C PHE A 3 45.80 10.65 28.76
N ARG A 4 47.08 10.33 28.54
CA ARG A 4 47.53 9.55 27.35
C ARG A 4 47.12 8.07 27.38
N ALA A 5 46.84 7.51 28.57
CA ALA A 5 46.40 6.12 28.73
C ALA A 5 44.90 5.92 28.38
N LEU A 6 44.12 7.01 28.27
CA LEU A 6 42.69 6.99 27.90
C LEU A 6 42.49 6.87 26.40
N PHE A 7 43.44 7.28 25.57
CA PHE A 7 43.36 7.33 24.11
C PHE A 7 44.26 6.29 23.42
N THR A 8 44.20 5.04 23.90
CA THR A 8 44.81 3.96 23.13
C THR A 8 44.01 3.67 21.88
N ARG A 9 44.65 3.28 20.78
CA ARG A 9 44.00 2.91 19.52
C ARG A 9 42.86 1.88 19.73
N GLU A 10 43.08 0.92 20.59
CA GLU A 10 42.14 -0.14 20.94
C GLU A 10 40.87 0.40 21.63
N ARG A 11 41.01 1.37 22.54
CA ARG A 11 39.86 2.04 23.19
C ARG A 11 39.08 2.93 22.25
N LEU A 12 39.78 3.58 21.32
CA LEU A 12 39.11 4.38 20.27
C LEU A 12 38.29 3.47 19.31
N GLU A 13 38.82 2.31 18.94
CA GLU A 13 38.11 1.34 18.12
C GLU A 13 36.90 0.74 18.86
N GLN A 14 37.03 0.48 20.16
CA GLN A 14 35.88 0.04 20.98
C GLN A 14 34.82 1.12 21.14
N ALA A 15 35.22 2.37 21.35
CA ALA A 15 34.29 3.51 21.43
C ALA A 15 33.59 3.75 20.08
N ALA A 16 34.33 3.60 18.99
CA ALA A 16 33.75 3.72 17.64
C ALA A 16 32.68 2.64 17.39
N LEU A 17 32.94 1.39 17.75
CA LEU A 17 31.95 0.31 17.66
C LEU A 17 30.78 0.49 18.64
N LEU A 18 30.96 1.22 19.73
CA LEU A 18 29.88 1.53 20.66
C LEU A 18 28.95 2.61 20.13
N LEU A 19 29.48 3.68 19.56
CA LEU A 19 28.75 4.91 19.31
C LEU A 19 28.32 5.10 17.84
N LEU A 20 29.13 4.60 16.89
CA LEU A 20 28.93 4.90 15.48
C LEU A 20 27.88 4.03 14.76
N PRO A 21 27.69 2.72 15.06
CA PRO A 21 26.83 1.88 14.26
C PRO A 21 25.38 2.37 14.12
N PRO A 22 24.70 2.85 15.19
CA PRO A 22 23.35 3.40 15.04
C PRO A 22 23.30 4.62 14.11
N LEU A 23 24.27 5.51 14.25
CA LEU A 23 24.37 6.74 13.45
C LEU A 23 24.71 6.42 12.00
N THR A 24 25.69 5.56 11.74
CA THR A 24 26.14 5.26 10.37
C THR A 24 25.14 4.42 9.59
N SER A 25 24.41 3.50 10.26
CA SER A 25 23.33 2.76 9.61
C SER A 25 22.13 3.65 9.31
N PHE A 26 21.81 4.64 10.16
CA PHE A 26 20.83 5.65 9.87
C PHE A 26 21.19 6.44 8.61
N TYR A 27 22.39 6.96 8.53
CA TYR A 27 22.82 7.71 7.35
C TYR A 27 22.92 6.88 6.09
N LEU A 28 23.27 5.59 6.19
CA LEU A 28 23.21 4.69 5.04
C LEU A 28 21.79 4.57 4.49
N MET A 29 20.82 4.38 5.38
CA MET A 29 19.40 4.30 4.99
C MET A 29 18.92 5.60 4.35
N GLN A 30 19.18 6.76 4.97
CA GLN A 30 18.79 8.07 4.45
C GLN A 30 19.46 8.38 3.11
N PHE A 31 20.72 7.99 2.93
CA PHE A 31 21.41 8.13 1.66
C PHE A 31 20.74 7.32 0.53
N ILE A 32 20.28 6.11 0.82
CA ILE A 32 19.52 5.28 -0.14
C ILE A 32 18.19 5.95 -0.50
N LEU A 33 17.56 6.63 0.46
CA LEU A 33 16.33 7.41 0.27
C LEU A 33 16.54 8.75 -0.44
N GLY A 34 17.77 9.13 -0.73
CA GLY A 34 18.11 10.40 -1.38
C GLY A 34 18.14 11.61 -0.44
N VAL A 35 18.05 11.40 0.89
CA VAL A 35 18.14 12.45 1.90
C VAL A 35 19.58 12.61 2.35
N LEU A 36 20.12 13.84 2.22
CA LEU A 36 21.50 14.10 2.55
C LEU A 36 21.68 14.43 4.05
N PRO A 37 22.85 14.12 4.63
CA PRO A 37 23.06 14.27 6.09
C PRO A 37 22.79 15.66 6.66
N TRP A 38 22.99 16.70 5.88
CA TRP A 38 22.82 18.11 6.30
C TRP A 38 21.39 18.64 6.13
N GLU A 39 20.48 17.86 5.54
CA GLU A 39 19.08 18.22 5.37
C GLU A 39 18.26 17.93 6.65
N LEU A 40 18.83 17.12 7.55
CA LEU A 40 18.17 16.71 8.78
C LEU A 40 18.64 17.53 9.99
N ALA A 41 17.68 17.95 10.81
CA ALA A 41 18.00 18.60 12.09
C ALA A 41 18.76 17.66 13.05
N PRO A 42 19.73 18.17 13.82
CA PRO A 42 20.55 17.35 14.71
C PRO A 42 19.70 16.55 15.74
N GLY A 43 18.59 17.11 16.23
CA GLY A 43 17.65 16.41 17.11
C GLY A 43 17.03 15.18 16.45
N VAL A 44 16.59 15.32 15.19
CA VAL A 44 16.04 14.23 14.38
C VAL A 44 17.07 13.11 14.17
N VAL A 45 18.31 13.47 13.85
CA VAL A 45 19.41 12.50 13.71
C VAL A 45 19.64 11.74 15.03
N LEU A 46 19.60 12.45 16.16
CA LEU A 46 19.74 11.84 17.47
C LEU A 46 18.56 10.89 17.77
N ALA A 47 17.33 11.30 17.54
CA ALA A 47 16.14 10.48 17.77
C ALA A 47 16.19 9.15 16.98
N ASN A 48 16.46 9.24 15.67
CA ASN A 48 16.59 8.06 14.82
C ASN A 48 17.75 7.15 15.28
N SER A 49 18.89 7.75 15.64
CA SER A 49 20.05 6.99 16.15
C SER A 49 19.74 6.30 17.47
N LEU A 50 18.91 6.89 18.35
CA LEU A 50 18.45 6.25 19.57
C LEU A 50 17.53 5.07 19.28
N CYS A 51 16.56 5.23 18.37
CA CYS A 51 15.68 4.14 17.96
C CYS A 51 16.47 2.94 17.38
N ILE A 52 17.40 3.21 16.48
CA ILE A 52 18.30 2.19 15.91
C ILE A 52 19.21 1.61 17.00
N GLY A 53 19.64 2.45 17.93
CA GLY A 53 20.46 2.07 19.09
C GLY A 53 19.79 1.03 19.97
N ALA A 54 18.46 1.07 20.12
CA ALA A 54 17.72 0.05 20.85
C ALA A 54 18.00 -1.35 20.28
N VAL A 55 17.83 -1.52 18.96
CA VAL A 55 18.09 -2.78 18.26
C VAL A 55 19.55 -3.18 18.40
N TYR A 56 20.47 -2.26 18.13
CA TYR A 56 21.89 -2.52 18.17
C TYR A 56 22.38 -3.00 19.53
N PHE A 57 22.08 -2.23 20.58
CA PHE A 57 22.58 -2.48 21.91
C PHE A 57 21.98 -3.73 22.56
N LEU A 58 20.69 -4.01 22.29
CA LEU A 58 20.05 -5.23 22.78
C LEU A 58 20.60 -6.48 22.08
N LEU A 59 20.81 -6.44 20.77
CA LEU A 59 21.44 -7.52 20.02
C LEU A 59 22.88 -7.75 20.48
N TRP A 60 23.65 -6.69 20.74
CA TRP A 60 25.00 -6.82 21.27
C TRP A 60 24.99 -7.40 22.67
N ALA A 61 24.14 -6.92 23.57
CA ALA A 61 24.00 -7.48 24.91
C ALA A 61 23.67 -8.98 24.87
N ALA A 62 22.78 -9.40 24.00
CA ALA A 62 22.36 -10.78 23.84
C ALA A 62 23.47 -11.66 23.25
N THR A 63 24.10 -11.22 22.15
CA THR A 63 25.04 -12.06 21.38
C THR A 63 26.48 -11.96 21.86
N GLY A 64 26.90 -10.79 22.34
CA GLY A 64 28.30 -10.50 22.71
C GLY A 64 29.22 -10.16 21.51
N TYR A 65 28.68 -10.05 20.27
CA TYR A 65 29.43 -9.82 19.03
C TYR A 65 29.14 -8.47 18.39
N PRO A 66 29.67 -7.33 18.90
CA PRO A 66 29.32 -5.99 18.39
C PRO A 66 29.68 -5.79 16.93
N ALA A 67 30.72 -6.39 16.41
CA ALA A 67 31.09 -6.29 14.99
C ALA A 67 30.06 -6.98 14.07
N VAL A 68 29.55 -8.13 14.50
CA VAL A 68 28.46 -8.83 13.77
C VAL A 68 27.19 -8.03 13.84
N CYS A 69 26.83 -7.53 15.02
CA CYS A 69 25.64 -6.66 15.19
C CYS A 69 25.75 -5.39 14.35
N CYS A 70 26.94 -4.77 14.28
CA CYS A 70 27.18 -3.62 13.42
C CYS A 70 26.90 -3.95 11.95
N LEU A 71 27.42 -5.06 11.44
CA LEU A 71 27.20 -5.47 10.06
C LEU A 71 25.72 -5.78 9.77
N LEU A 72 25.09 -6.55 10.65
CA LEU A 72 23.67 -6.90 10.52
C LEU A 72 22.78 -5.65 10.54
N LEU A 73 23.09 -4.67 11.37
CA LEU A 73 22.38 -3.40 11.45
C LEU A 73 22.43 -2.64 10.12
N HIS A 74 23.62 -2.52 9.53
CA HIS A 74 23.78 -1.84 8.25
C HIS A 74 23.08 -2.56 7.10
N ILE A 75 23.07 -3.89 7.09
CA ILE A 75 22.30 -4.68 6.13
C ILE A 75 20.81 -4.44 6.32
N LEU A 76 20.30 -4.55 7.55
CA LEU A 76 18.89 -4.38 7.88
C LEU A 76 18.38 -3.01 7.44
N TYR A 77 19.04 -1.93 7.86
CA TYR A 77 18.61 -0.58 7.53
C TYR A 77 18.89 -0.18 6.07
N GLY A 78 19.89 -0.79 5.44
CA GLY A 78 20.10 -0.66 3.99
C GLY A 78 18.96 -1.28 3.18
N VAL A 79 18.52 -2.49 3.56
CA VAL A 79 17.36 -3.16 2.95
C VAL A 79 16.07 -2.36 3.21
N TRP A 80 15.88 -1.88 4.44
CA TRP A 80 14.71 -1.04 4.76
C TRP A 80 14.70 0.26 3.97
N GLY A 81 15.86 0.92 3.78
CA GLY A 81 15.97 2.08 2.92
C GLY A 81 15.57 1.79 1.47
N ALA A 82 16.02 0.64 0.92
CA ALA A 82 15.63 0.22 -0.42
C ALA A 82 14.13 -0.09 -0.52
N ALA A 83 13.57 -0.78 0.48
CA ALA A 83 12.12 -1.05 0.53
C ALA A 83 11.31 0.24 0.57
N ASN A 84 11.68 1.20 1.43
CA ASN A 84 11.02 2.51 1.48
C ASN A 84 11.10 3.26 0.14
N TYR A 85 12.26 3.21 -0.53
CA TYR A 85 12.42 3.86 -1.83
C TYR A 85 11.44 3.30 -2.87
N PHE A 86 11.36 1.97 -3.00
CA PHE A 86 10.47 1.37 -4.00
C PHE A 86 9.00 1.52 -3.64
N VAL A 87 8.64 1.39 -2.36
CA VAL A 87 7.26 1.63 -1.92
C VAL A 87 6.84 3.07 -2.19
N ALA A 88 7.71 4.04 -1.89
CA ALA A 88 7.45 5.45 -2.19
C ALA A 88 7.39 5.73 -3.70
N LEU A 89 8.21 5.05 -4.51
CA LEU A 89 8.20 5.20 -5.96
C LEU A 89 6.87 4.74 -6.59
N TYR A 90 6.33 3.61 -6.14
CA TYR A 90 5.15 3.00 -6.74
C TYR A 90 3.83 3.43 -6.09
N ARG A 91 3.84 3.74 -4.79
CA ARG A 91 2.63 4.07 -4.02
C ARG A 91 2.52 5.55 -3.63
N GLY A 92 3.61 6.31 -3.73
CA GLY A 92 3.65 7.70 -3.25
C GLY A 92 3.77 7.87 -1.73
N THR A 93 3.73 6.80 -0.95
CA THR A 93 3.87 6.79 0.52
C THR A 93 5.04 5.90 0.96
N PRO A 94 5.72 6.19 2.09
CA PRO A 94 6.79 5.33 2.59
C PRO A 94 6.23 4.00 3.15
N VAL A 95 7.12 3.11 3.60
CA VAL A 95 6.72 1.94 4.39
C VAL A 95 6.17 2.39 5.73
N LEU A 96 4.95 2.02 6.04
CA LEU A 96 4.20 2.42 7.24
C LEU A 96 4.04 1.24 8.21
N PRO A 97 3.76 1.46 9.51
CA PRO A 97 3.63 0.37 10.48
C PRO A 97 2.62 -0.71 10.09
N TRP A 98 1.51 -0.33 9.50
CA TRP A 98 0.46 -1.25 9.05
C TRP A 98 0.84 -2.07 7.81
N ASP A 99 1.84 -1.66 7.03
CA ASP A 99 2.37 -2.46 5.91
C ASP A 99 2.97 -3.80 6.40
N LEU A 100 3.35 -3.89 7.68
CA LEU A 100 3.83 -5.14 8.25
C LEU A 100 2.74 -6.23 8.27
N THR A 101 1.47 -5.84 8.31
CA THR A 101 0.33 -6.79 8.22
C THR A 101 0.07 -7.22 6.77
N ALA A 102 0.52 -6.43 5.79
CA ALA A 102 0.33 -6.64 4.35
C ALA A 102 1.51 -7.32 3.64
N LEU A 103 2.51 -7.82 4.38
CA LEU A 103 3.71 -8.42 3.76
C LEU A 103 3.40 -9.58 2.81
N GLY A 104 2.36 -10.36 3.08
CA GLY A 104 1.88 -11.43 2.20
C GLY A 104 1.39 -10.90 0.85
N THR A 105 0.54 -9.88 0.88
CA THR A 105 0.01 -9.20 -0.31
C THR A 105 1.15 -8.55 -1.11
N ALA A 106 2.06 -7.84 -0.44
CA ALA A 106 3.21 -7.23 -1.08
C ALA A 106 4.11 -8.26 -1.79
N ALA A 107 4.30 -9.44 -1.18
CA ALA A 107 5.06 -10.52 -1.78
C ALA A 107 4.35 -11.10 -3.04
N ALA A 108 3.02 -11.26 -3.00
CA ALA A 108 2.24 -11.78 -4.12
C ALA A 108 2.32 -10.88 -5.37
N VAL A 109 2.24 -9.55 -5.18
CA VAL A 109 2.27 -8.60 -6.31
C VAL A 109 3.69 -8.16 -6.71
N SER A 110 4.73 -8.49 -5.92
CA SER A 110 6.10 -8.01 -6.16
C SER A 110 6.68 -8.40 -7.53
N GLY A 111 6.21 -9.51 -8.11
CA GLY A 111 6.62 -9.96 -9.45
C GLY A 111 6.20 -9.05 -10.59
N SER A 112 5.20 -8.20 -10.38
CA SER A 112 4.67 -7.26 -11.38
C SER A 112 5.43 -5.93 -11.45
N TYR A 113 6.38 -5.69 -10.53
CA TYR A 113 7.14 -4.45 -10.45
C TYR A 113 8.61 -4.63 -10.79
N SER A 114 9.23 -3.60 -11.37
CA SER A 114 10.66 -3.59 -11.70
C SER A 114 11.48 -2.96 -10.57
N PHE A 115 12.38 -3.74 -9.97
CA PHE A 115 13.25 -3.29 -8.88
C PHE A 115 14.69 -3.04 -9.37
N SER A 116 14.87 -2.03 -10.20
CA SER A 116 16.20 -1.65 -10.70
C SER A 116 16.99 -0.89 -9.62
N PRO A 117 18.17 -1.38 -9.19
CA PRO A 117 18.97 -0.70 -8.19
C PRO A 117 19.41 0.68 -8.63
N THR A 118 19.22 1.70 -7.77
CA THR A 118 19.70 3.06 -8.01
C THR A 118 21.18 3.22 -7.70
N GLY A 119 21.78 4.32 -8.15
CA GLY A 119 23.17 4.66 -7.83
C GLY A 119 23.46 4.67 -6.32
N PRO A 120 22.64 5.32 -5.48
CA PRO A 120 22.77 5.27 -4.02
C PRO A 120 22.68 3.84 -3.42
N MET A 121 21.80 2.98 -3.95
CA MET A 121 21.72 1.57 -3.50
C MET A 121 23.00 0.80 -3.81
N LEU A 122 23.53 0.94 -5.03
CA LEU A 122 24.79 0.30 -5.42
C LEU A 122 25.97 0.80 -4.56
N ALA A 123 26.03 2.11 -4.30
CA ALA A 123 27.03 2.68 -3.38
C ALA A 123 26.85 2.16 -1.96
N GLY A 124 25.61 2.03 -1.48
CA GLY A 124 25.27 1.44 -0.18
C GLY A 124 25.76 0.00 -0.05
N ILE A 125 25.53 -0.83 -1.06
CA ILE A 125 26.04 -2.21 -1.13
C ILE A 125 27.57 -2.22 -1.05
N ALA A 126 28.25 -1.34 -1.81
CA ALA A 126 29.71 -1.24 -1.78
C ALA A 126 30.24 -0.81 -0.41
N LEU A 127 29.56 0.14 0.26
CA LEU A 127 29.90 0.56 1.63
C LEU A 127 29.73 -0.57 2.66
N VAL A 128 28.65 -1.33 2.57
CA VAL A 128 28.43 -2.49 3.45
C VAL A 128 29.47 -3.58 3.20
N ALA A 129 29.81 -3.84 1.95
CA ALA A 129 30.88 -4.80 1.60
C ALA A 129 32.25 -4.36 2.13
N LEU A 130 32.57 -3.07 2.02
CA LEU A 130 33.79 -2.48 2.58
C LEU A 130 33.78 -2.59 4.12
N LEU A 131 32.67 -2.29 4.75
CA LEU A 131 32.52 -2.46 6.22
C LEU A 131 32.75 -3.91 6.63
N ALA A 132 32.14 -4.86 5.93
CA ALA A 132 32.32 -6.29 6.20
C ALA A 132 33.80 -6.72 6.06
N TRP A 133 34.47 -6.23 5.02
CA TRP A 133 35.90 -6.48 4.82
C TRP A 133 36.76 -5.89 5.95
N LEU A 134 36.50 -4.64 6.34
CA LEU A 134 37.19 -3.95 7.43
C LEU A 134 37.00 -4.68 8.77
N LEU A 135 35.75 -5.04 9.08
CA LEU A 135 35.42 -5.77 10.30
C LEU A 135 36.11 -7.15 10.33
N ARG A 136 36.06 -7.89 9.22
CA ARG A 136 36.72 -9.19 9.08
C ARG A 136 38.26 -9.08 9.23
N HIS A 137 38.87 -8.03 8.65
CA HIS A 137 40.30 -7.83 8.70
C HIS A 137 40.77 -7.46 10.10
N LYS A 138 40.04 -6.56 10.79
CA LYS A 138 40.41 -6.10 12.15
C LYS A 138 40.12 -7.12 13.25
N PHE A 139 39.04 -7.90 13.11
CA PHE A 139 38.56 -8.83 14.13
C PHE A 139 38.92 -10.31 13.85
N ARG A 140 39.80 -10.56 12.89
CA ARG A 140 40.28 -11.90 12.54
C ARG A 140 41.02 -12.60 13.72
N GLU A 141 41.48 -11.84 14.71
CA GLU A 141 42.26 -12.34 15.87
C GLU A 141 41.37 -12.72 17.07
N GLY A 142 40.08 -12.82 16.95
CA GLY A 142 39.18 -13.37 18.00
C GLY A 142 39.08 -12.56 19.29
N ARG A 143 39.51 -11.31 19.33
CA ARG A 143 39.63 -10.47 20.54
C ARG A 143 38.31 -10.00 21.16
N PHE A 144 37.17 -10.42 20.65
CA PHE A 144 35.83 -10.06 21.19
C PHE A 144 35.05 -11.27 21.74
N LEU A 145 35.72 -12.40 21.96
CA LEU A 145 35.13 -13.53 22.68
C LEU A 145 34.91 -13.16 24.15
N ILE A 146 33.80 -13.65 24.69
CA ILE A 146 33.34 -13.41 26.06
C ILE A 146 34.44 -13.76 27.06
N ASP A 147 35.14 -12.74 27.52
CA ASP A 147 36.04 -12.81 28.67
C ASP A 147 35.47 -11.97 29.83
N ARG A 148 35.95 -12.16 31.04
CA ARG A 148 35.56 -11.36 32.22
C ARG A 148 35.69 -9.86 32.01
N HIS A 149 36.51 -9.40 31.06
CA HIS A 149 36.69 -8.00 30.67
C HIS A 149 35.58 -7.47 29.74
N THR A 150 34.84 -8.32 29.06
CA THR A 150 33.74 -7.90 28.17
C THR A 150 32.37 -7.88 28.86
N ALA A 151 32.22 -8.54 30.00
CA ALA A 151 30.98 -8.54 30.78
C ALA A 151 30.49 -7.13 31.16
N PRO A 152 31.35 -6.18 31.60
CA PRO A 152 30.93 -4.82 31.89
C PRO A 152 30.38 -4.07 30.64
N LEU A 153 30.98 -4.31 29.46
CA LEU A 153 30.54 -3.72 28.22
C LEU A 153 29.17 -4.27 27.76
N ARG A 154 28.93 -5.55 27.99
CA ARG A 154 27.60 -6.15 27.72
C ARG A 154 26.52 -5.62 28.66
N CYS A 155 26.85 -5.45 29.95
CA CYS A 155 25.95 -4.81 30.91
C CYS A 155 25.66 -3.35 30.51
N LEU A 156 26.70 -2.60 30.12
CA LEU A 156 26.52 -1.23 29.61
C LEU A 156 25.64 -1.22 28.32
N SER A 157 25.89 -2.14 27.40
CA SER A 157 25.10 -2.29 26.19
C SER A 157 23.63 -2.61 26.51
N LEU A 158 23.35 -3.48 27.47
CA LEU A 158 21.99 -3.76 27.94
C LEU A 158 21.32 -2.51 28.50
N VAL A 159 22.01 -1.76 29.38
CA VAL A 159 21.47 -0.51 29.95
C VAL A 159 21.17 0.52 28.86
N LEU A 160 22.11 0.71 27.91
CA LEU A 160 21.91 1.59 26.77
C LEU A 160 20.76 1.12 25.89
N GLY A 161 20.67 -0.19 25.63
CA GLY A 161 19.59 -0.76 24.83
C GLY A 161 18.22 -0.54 25.46
N VAL A 162 18.08 -0.78 26.76
CA VAL A 162 16.83 -0.52 27.50
C VAL A 162 16.50 0.98 27.51
N PHE A 163 17.49 1.85 27.71
CA PHE A 163 17.29 3.30 27.64
C PHE A 163 16.82 3.72 26.25
N CYS A 164 17.50 3.29 25.20
CA CYS A 164 17.09 3.58 23.81
C CYS A 164 15.70 3.04 23.49
N LEU A 165 15.40 1.81 23.95
CA LEU A 165 14.07 1.21 23.79
C LEU A 165 12.98 2.04 24.48
N SER A 166 13.26 2.52 25.69
CA SER A 166 12.31 3.38 26.41
C SER A 166 12.00 4.68 25.66
N GLN A 167 12.98 5.25 24.94
CA GLN A 167 12.74 6.42 24.10
C GLN A 167 11.96 6.08 22.82
N ALA A 168 12.20 4.92 22.23
CA ALA A 168 11.53 4.47 21.03
C ALA A 168 10.06 4.08 21.27
N VAL A 169 9.73 3.49 22.42
CA VAL A 169 8.37 3.08 22.80
C VAL A 169 7.50 4.29 23.20
N HIS A 170 8.09 5.31 23.80
CA HIS A 170 7.38 6.55 24.12
C HIS A 170 7.47 7.49 22.92
N THR A 171 6.71 7.18 21.87
CA THR A 171 6.74 7.85 20.58
C THR A 171 6.51 9.36 20.68
N GLU A 172 5.65 9.82 21.58
CA GLU A 172 5.45 11.25 21.88
C GLU A 172 6.77 11.95 22.29
N SER A 173 7.67 11.22 22.96
CA SER A 173 8.96 11.79 23.36
C SER A 173 9.84 12.16 22.18
N LEU A 174 9.64 11.53 21.03
CA LEU A 174 10.37 11.81 19.79
C LEU A 174 10.08 13.21 19.26
N GLY A 175 8.88 13.74 19.51
CA GLY A 175 8.51 15.12 19.18
C GLY A 175 9.43 16.17 19.81
N ARG A 176 9.99 15.90 21.00
CA ARG A 176 10.97 16.79 21.66
C ARG A 176 12.29 16.93 20.91
N PHE A 177 12.59 15.99 20.02
CA PHE A 177 13.74 16.02 19.14
C PHE A 177 13.44 16.63 17.76
N GLY A 178 12.22 17.11 17.53
CA GLY A 178 11.77 17.68 16.26
C GLY A 178 11.31 16.61 15.25
N VAL A 179 10.94 15.43 15.74
CA VAL A 179 10.31 14.40 14.91
C VAL A 179 8.82 14.76 14.80
N GLU A 180 8.42 15.13 13.60
CA GLU A 180 7.05 15.50 13.26
C GLU A 180 6.43 14.39 12.41
N THR A 181 5.13 14.21 12.52
CA THR A 181 4.32 13.37 11.64
C THR A 181 3.32 14.24 10.92
N ASP A 182 3.07 13.92 9.68
CA ASP A 182 2.00 14.52 8.90
C ASP A 182 1.18 13.37 8.31
N VAL A 183 -0.05 13.22 8.77
CA VAL A 183 -0.94 12.14 8.33
C VAL A 183 -1.32 12.26 6.85
N TRP A 184 -1.22 13.46 6.29
CA TRP A 184 -1.58 13.77 4.91
C TRP A 184 -0.38 13.77 3.97
N ASP A 185 0.84 14.06 4.48
CA ASP A 185 2.10 14.02 3.74
C ASP A 185 3.11 13.12 4.46
N GLN A 186 2.86 11.81 4.41
CA GLN A 186 3.72 10.81 5.04
C GLN A 186 5.12 10.79 4.44
N LEU A 187 5.25 11.00 3.13
CA LEU A 187 6.56 11.01 2.48
C LEU A 187 7.39 12.22 2.91
N GLY A 188 6.80 13.42 2.93
CA GLY A 188 7.46 14.61 3.43
C GLY A 188 7.82 14.52 4.91
N ALA A 189 6.96 13.89 5.74
CA ALA A 189 7.25 13.63 7.14
C ALA A 189 8.48 12.73 7.31
N TYR A 190 8.60 11.64 6.54
CA TYR A 190 9.77 10.74 6.58
C TYR A 190 11.06 11.40 6.10
N GLN A 191 10.97 12.29 5.12
CA GLN A 191 12.13 13.07 4.64
C GLN A 191 12.64 14.04 5.71
N LYS A 192 11.74 14.72 6.45
CA LYS A 192 12.07 15.71 7.47
C LYS A 192 12.43 15.09 8.83
N SER A 193 11.71 14.03 9.23
CA SER A 193 11.81 13.41 10.55
C SER A 193 12.70 12.16 10.59
N GLY A 194 13.18 11.69 9.42
CA GLY A 194 13.93 10.45 9.30
C GLY A 194 13.04 9.21 9.41
N ALA A 195 13.29 8.24 8.54
CA ALA A 195 12.37 7.13 8.30
C ALA A 195 12.10 6.24 9.53
N VAL A 196 13.06 6.03 10.43
CA VAL A 196 12.86 5.15 11.59
C VAL A 196 11.98 5.80 12.65
N ALA A 197 12.27 7.07 13.00
CA ALA A 197 11.51 7.78 14.01
C ALA A 197 10.08 8.11 13.50
N ALA A 198 9.95 8.50 12.22
CA ALA A 198 8.64 8.71 11.60
C ALA A 198 7.81 7.41 11.55
N PHE A 199 8.41 6.28 11.18
CA PHE A 199 7.75 4.97 11.23
C PHE A 199 7.21 4.65 12.62
N LEU A 200 8.02 4.85 13.67
CA LEU A 200 7.57 4.60 15.04
C LEU A 200 6.47 5.57 15.48
N ARG A 201 6.56 6.84 15.11
CA ARG A 201 5.51 7.82 15.40
C ARG A 201 4.18 7.45 14.73
N ASN A 202 4.22 6.90 13.52
CA ASN A 202 3.01 6.47 12.82
C ASN A 202 2.28 5.32 13.51
N THR A 203 2.88 4.62 14.48
CA THR A 203 2.13 3.64 15.28
C THR A 203 1.01 4.27 16.11
N GLU A 204 1.07 5.57 16.36
CA GLU A 204 0.01 6.33 17.04
C GLU A 204 -1.29 6.35 16.22
N PHE A 205 -1.21 6.18 14.91
CA PHE A 205 -2.36 6.20 13.99
C PHE A 205 -2.86 4.79 13.63
N MET A 206 -2.41 3.74 14.31
CA MET A 206 -2.92 2.38 14.07
C MET A 206 -4.33 2.18 14.64
N GLU A 207 -4.74 3.02 15.54
CA GLU A 207 -6.08 3.02 16.13
C GLU A 207 -6.75 4.38 15.84
N VAL A 208 -8.02 4.35 15.46
CA VAL A 208 -8.84 5.56 15.31
C VAL A 208 -9.40 5.90 16.67
N GLU A 209 -9.08 7.09 17.17
CA GLU A 209 -9.58 7.56 18.45
C GLU A 209 -11.08 7.89 18.37
N GLU A 210 -11.84 7.45 19.37
CA GLU A 210 -13.24 7.84 19.50
C GLU A 210 -13.33 9.35 19.76
N PRO A 211 -14.18 10.09 19.01
CA PRO A 211 -14.36 11.52 19.24
C PRO A 211 -14.78 11.82 20.68
N GLU A 212 -14.13 12.80 21.34
CA GLU A 212 -14.38 13.15 22.75
C GLU A 212 -15.84 13.54 23.03
N ASP A 213 -16.57 14.07 22.05
CA ASP A 213 -17.95 14.50 22.16
C ASP A 213 -18.97 13.49 21.60
N LEU A 214 -18.54 12.25 21.29
CA LEU A 214 -19.42 11.22 20.78
C LEU A 214 -20.44 10.81 21.84
N SER A 215 -21.70 11.21 21.63
CA SER A 215 -22.83 10.89 22.50
C SER A 215 -24.07 10.66 21.68
N ALA A 216 -25.05 9.91 22.23
CA ALA A 216 -26.33 9.71 21.58
C ALA A 216 -27.03 11.02 21.21
N GLN A 217 -26.88 12.06 22.04
CA GLN A 217 -27.43 13.39 21.80
C GLN A 217 -26.72 14.08 20.63
N ARG A 218 -25.40 13.95 20.54
CA ARG A 218 -24.61 14.50 19.44
C ARG A 218 -24.94 13.82 18.12
N LEU A 219 -25.05 12.48 18.13
CA LEU A 219 -25.47 11.71 16.96
C LEU A 219 -26.88 12.10 16.50
N SER A 220 -27.84 12.17 17.43
CA SER A 220 -29.20 12.64 17.09
C SER A 220 -29.19 14.03 16.47
N TRP A 221 -28.41 14.96 17.05
CA TRP A 221 -28.28 16.30 16.50
C TRP A 221 -27.67 16.31 15.09
N ILE A 222 -26.67 15.47 14.81
CA ILE A 222 -26.09 15.31 13.47
C ILE A 222 -27.15 14.78 12.50
N MET A 223 -27.86 13.74 12.88
CA MET A 223 -28.93 13.13 12.06
C MET A 223 -30.04 14.14 11.74
N ASP A 224 -30.41 14.99 12.70
CA ASP A 224 -31.40 16.07 12.48
C ASP A 224 -30.93 17.15 11.49
N GLN A 225 -29.62 17.21 11.17
CA GLN A 225 -29.07 18.13 10.17
C GLN A 225 -28.95 17.51 8.78
N VAL A 226 -29.09 16.18 8.67
CA VAL A 226 -29.02 15.48 7.40
C VAL A 226 -30.38 15.56 6.72
N GLU A 227 -30.44 16.24 5.59
CA GLU A 227 -31.61 16.20 4.71
C GLU A 227 -31.59 14.84 4.01
N LEU A 228 -32.40 13.91 4.47
CA LEU A 228 -32.62 12.65 3.78
C LEU A 228 -33.39 12.94 2.48
N PRO A 229 -33.07 12.27 1.36
CA PRO A 229 -33.90 12.36 0.16
C PRO A 229 -35.34 11.96 0.49
N GLU A 230 -36.31 12.61 -0.17
CA GLU A 230 -37.72 12.20 -0.03
C GLU A 230 -37.82 10.72 -0.38
N GLU A 231 -38.50 9.94 0.46
CA GLU A 231 -38.80 8.54 0.19
C GLU A 231 -39.58 8.46 -1.12
N THR A 232 -38.91 8.09 -2.20
CA THR A 232 -39.58 7.71 -3.43
C THR A 232 -40.21 6.33 -3.22
N GLU A 233 -41.46 6.13 -3.67
CA GLU A 233 -42.04 4.79 -3.65
C GLU A 233 -41.07 3.84 -4.38
N VAL A 234 -40.43 2.97 -3.60
CA VAL A 234 -39.56 1.93 -4.15
C VAL A 234 -40.42 1.00 -4.99
N SER A 235 -40.10 0.83 -6.26
CA SER A 235 -40.72 -0.19 -7.10
C SER A 235 -40.59 -1.53 -6.39
N ALA A 236 -41.66 -2.32 -6.35
CA ALA A 236 -41.64 -3.65 -5.79
C ALA A 236 -40.71 -4.63 -6.55
N ASP A 237 -40.21 -4.20 -7.70
CA ASP A 237 -39.27 -4.95 -8.52
C ASP A 237 -37.84 -4.60 -8.09
N HIS A 238 -37.19 -5.52 -7.41
CA HIS A 238 -35.77 -5.42 -7.05
C HIS A 238 -34.92 -5.75 -8.28
N PRO A 239 -34.32 -4.77 -8.97
CA PRO A 239 -33.43 -5.05 -10.10
C PRO A 239 -32.16 -5.76 -9.64
N ASN A 240 -31.55 -6.59 -10.48
CA ASN A 240 -30.18 -7.01 -10.23
C ASN A 240 -29.24 -5.79 -10.29
N ILE A 241 -28.19 -5.80 -9.47
CA ILE A 241 -27.21 -4.73 -9.39
C ILE A 241 -25.83 -5.33 -9.64
N VAL A 242 -25.19 -4.94 -10.73
CA VAL A 242 -23.81 -5.31 -11.06
C VAL A 242 -22.96 -4.05 -10.92
N ALA A 243 -22.17 -3.99 -9.86
CA ALA A 243 -21.25 -2.88 -9.61
C ALA A 243 -19.82 -3.33 -9.94
N ILE A 244 -19.21 -2.71 -10.93
CA ILE A 244 -17.88 -3.02 -11.45
C ILE A 244 -16.94 -1.89 -11.05
N MET A 245 -15.99 -2.18 -10.19
CA MET A 245 -14.85 -1.31 -9.93
C MET A 245 -13.69 -1.78 -10.82
N ASN A 246 -13.45 -1.03 -11.88
CA ASN A 246 -12.46 -1.40 -12.88
C ASN A 246 -11.07 -0.94 -12.47
N GLU A 247 -10.14 -1.88 -12.43
CA GLU A 247 -8.74 -1.68 -12.07
C GLU A 247 -8.08 -0.61 -12.91
N SER A 248 -7.49 0.38 -12.27
CA SER A 248 -6.73 1.49 -12.88
C SER A 248 -7.49 2.23 -13.99
N TRP A 249 -8.84 2.23 -13.96
CA TRP A 249 -9.64 2.84 -15.01
C TRP A 249 -9.66 4.36 -14.92
N ALA A 250 -9.20 5.02 -15.98
CA ALA A 250 -9.32 6.47 -16.16
C ALA A 250 -9.49 6.80 -17.63
N ASP A 251 -10.45 7.65 -17.94
CA ASP A 251 -10.63 8.17 -19.29
C ASP A 251 -9.71 9.35 -19.55
N PHE A 252 -8.55 9.08 -20.15
CA PHE A 252 -7.56 10.12 -20.45
C PHE A 252 -7.98 11.08 -21.56
N GLU A 253 -9.00 10.74 -22.37
CA GLU A 253 -9.54 11.65 -23.36
C GLU A 253 -10.31 12.82 -22.71
N GLU A 254 -10.75 12.67 -21.46
CA GLU A 254 -11.36 13.73 -20.64
C GLU A 254 -10.35 14.76 -20.12
N PHE A 255 -9.09 14.37 -19.91
CA PHE A 255 -8.09 15.22 -19.26
C PHE A 255 -7.35 16.17 -20.20
N GLY A 256 -7.58 16.08 -21.50
CA GLY A 256 -6.88 16.95 -22.42
C GLY A 256 -6.98 16.61 -23.87
N THR A 257 -6.03 17.10 -24.65
CA THR A 257 -5.97 16.94 -26.11
C THR A 257 -5.03 15.78 -26.48
N LEU A 258 -5.32 14.57 -26.01
CA LEU A 258 -4.59 13.39 -26.49
C LEU A 258 -5.03 13.10 -27.92
N SER A 259 -4.06 12.94 -28.81
CA SER A 259 -4.30 12.49 -30.18
C SER A 259 -3.97 11.01 -30.25
N LEU A 260 -4.99 10.18 -30.26
CA LEU A 260 -4.88 8.72 -30.27
C LEU A 260 -5.09 8.17 -31.69
N SER A 261 -4.51 6.98 -31.97
CA SER A 261 -4.74 6.27 -33.23
C SER A 261 -6.19 5.76 -33.36
N GLU A 262 -6.83 5.48 -32.23
CA GLU A 262 -8.24 5.17 -32.06
C GLU A 262 -8.71 5.56 -30.68
N SER A 263 -9.98 5.86 -30.49
CA SER A 263 -10.57 6.15 -29.17
C SER A 263 -10.59 4.90 -28.31
N VAL A 264 -10.43 5.07 -27.00
CA VAL A 264 -10.40 3.96 -26.03
C VAL A 264 -11.72 3.74 -25.30
N THR A 265 -12.69 4.65 -25.46
CA THR A 265 -13.98 4.65 -24.75
C THR A 265 -15.17 4.84 -25.67
N ASP A 266 -15.06 4.46 -26.93
CA ASP A 266 -16.08 4.69 -27.95
C ASP A 266 -17.44 4.06 -27.61
N TYR A 267 -17.45 2.82 -27.14
CA TYR A 267 -18.68 2.14 -26.79
C TYR A 267 -19.34 2.78 -25.57
N ILE A 268 -18.58 2.92 -24.48
CA ILE A 268 -19.06 3.54 -23.25
C ILE A 268 -19.69 4.90 -23.57
N ARG A 269 -19.00 5.77 -24.32
CA ARG A 269 -19.48 7.11 -24.69
C ARG A 269 -20.71 7.08 -25.63
N SER A 270 -20.96 5.99 -26.32
CA SER A 270 -22.12 5.84 -27.24
C SER A 270 -23.42 5.47 -26.53
N LEU A 271 -23.41 5.17 -25.24
CA LEU A 271 -24.56 4.72 -24.49
C LEU A 271 -25.55 5.89 -24.24
N ASP A 272 -26.72 5.87 -24.90
CA ASP A 272 -27.75 6.88 -24.74
C ASP A 272 -28.60 6.72 -23.45
N ASN A 273 -28.62 5.51 -22.88
CA ASN A 273 -29.40 5.15 -21.68
C ASN A 273 -28.54 5.09 -20.40
N ALA A 274 -27.45 5.81 -20.39
CA ALA A 274 -26.50 5.83 -19.26
C ALA A 274 -26.55 7.17 -18.52
N ILE A 275 -26.23 7.12 -17.22
CA ILE A 275 -25.98 8.29 -16.40
C ILE A 275 -24.46 8.42 -16.22
N TRP A 276 -23.94 9.57 -16.57
CA TRP A 276 -22.51 9.87 -16.52
C TRP A 276 -22.16 10.74 -15.34
N GLY A 277 -20.98 10.52 -14.79
CA GLY A 277 -20.45 11.34 -13.73
C GLY A 277 -18.94 11.12 -13.55
N HIS A 278 -18.33 11.88 -12.65
CA HIS A 278 -16.93 11.73 -12.27
C HIS A 278 -16.85 11.14 -10.88
N ALA A 279 -16.12 10.05 -10.72
CA ALA A 279 -15.74 9.50 -9.43
C ALA A 279 -14.38 10.08 -9.02
N TYR A 280 -14.32 10.66 -7.84
CA TYR A 280 -13.08 11.13 -7.24
C TYR A 280 -12.59 10.09 -6.24
N THR A 281 -11.44 9.51 -6.52
CA THR A 281 -10.82 8.50 -5.65
C THR A 281 -9.77 9.14 -4.75
N SER A 282 -9.62 8.59 -3.54
CA SER A 282 -8.66 9.08 -2.54
C SER A 282 -7.23 8.56 -2.76
N VAL A 283 -7.03 7.72 -3.78
CA VAL A 283 -5.76 7.04 -4.07
C VAL A 283 -5.37 7.21 -5.52
N PHE A 284 -4.07 7.06 -5.79
CA PHE A 284 -3.48 7.17 -7.12
C PHE A 284 -2.45 6.04 -7.33
N GLY A 285 -2.53 5.37 -8.47
CA GLY A 285 -1.54 4.38 -8.91
C GLY A 285 -1.49 3.08 -8.12
N ALA A 286 -2.23 2.99 -7.02
CA ALA A 286 -2.42 1.81 -6.17
C ALA A 286 -3.41 2.12 -5.05
N GLY A 287 -3.84 1.10 -4.29
CA GLY A 287 -4.69 1.29 -3.12
C GLY A 287 -6.15 0.93 -3.36
N THR A 288 -6.42 0.01 -4.27
CA THR A 288 -7.75 -0.50 -4.66
C THR A 288 -8.69 -0.71 -3.46
N SER A 289 -8.20 -1.30 -2.36
CA SER A 289 -9.02 -1.54 -1.15
C SER A 289 -9.52 -0.27 -0.46
N ALA A 290 -8.89 0.89 -0.70
CA ALA A 290 -9.38 2.17 -0.20
C ALA A 290 -10.63 2.61 -0.97
N SER A 291 -10.63 2.50 -2.29
CA SER A 291 -11.79 2.80 -3.13
C SER A 291 -12.94 1.81 -2.92
N GLU A 292 -12.62 0.51 -2.71
CA GLU A 292 -13.62 -0.48 -2.29
C GLU A 292 -14.28 -0.09 -0.97
N PHE A 293 -13.48 0.30 0.02
CA PHE A 293 -13.96 0.74 1.33
C PHE A 293 -14.88 1.95 1.22
N GLU A 294 -14.49 2.97 0.46
CA GLU A 294 -15.30 4.17 0.26
C GLU A 294 -16.63 3.86 -0.43
N PHE A 295 -16.60 3.04 -1.49
CA PHE A 295 -17.82 2.64 -2.21
C PHE A 295 -18.75 1.79 -1.36
N LEU A 296 -18.22 0.74 -0.71
CA LEU A 296 -19.05 -0.22 0.01
C LEU A 296 -19.60 0.34 1.34
N THR A 297 -18.84 1.19 2.03
CA THR A 297 -19.24 1.65 3.37
C THR A 297 -19.78 3.07 3.40
N GLY A 298 -19.59 3.87 2.34
CA GLY A 298 -19.89 5.30 2.33
C GLY A 298 -18.98 6.14 3.23
N ASN A 299 -17.97 5.54 3.86
CA ASN A 299 -16.96 6.27 4.63
C ASN A 299 -15.92 6.89 3.68
N SER A 300 -15.15 7.84 4.16
CA SER A 300 -14.10 8.47 3.36
C SER A 300 -12.71 8.24 3.93
N MET A 301 -11.76 7.91 3.07
CA MET A 301 -10.33 7.87 3.39
C MET A 301 -9.79 9.23 3.85
N ALA A 302 -10.50 10.32 3.55
CA ALA A 302 -10.13 11.67 3.97
C ALA A 302 -10.04 11.83 5.50
N PHE A 303 -10.65 10.95 6.26
CA PHE A 303 -10.61 10.95 7.73
C PHE A 303 -9.62 9.94 8.31
N LEU A 304 -8.89 9.24 7.46
CA LEU A 304 -7.91 8.22 7.84
C LEU A 304 -6.49 8.66 7.45
N PRO A 305 -5.46 8.19 8.16
CA PRO A 305 -4.08 8.48 7.79
C PRO A 305 -3.76 8.06 6.36
N SER A 306 -3.06 8.90 5.62
CA SER A 306 -2.61 8.60 4.26
C SER A 306 -1.83 7.27 4.22
N GLY A 307 -2.14 6.42 3.25
CA GLY A 307 -1.56 5.09 3.12
C GLY A 307 -2.19 4.04 4.04
N SER A 308 -3.30 4.36 4.71
CA SER A 308 -4.09 3.36 5.45
C SER A 308 -4.62 2.27 4.52
N ILE A 309 -4.73 1.05 5.06
CA ILE A 309 -5.31 -0.11 4.38
C ILE A 309 -6.56 -0.52 5.17
N PRO A 310 -7.76 -0.02 4.78
CA PRO A 310 -8.96 -0.13 5.60
C PRO A 310 -9.32 -1.57 5.98
N TYR A 311 -9.22 -2.50 5.04
CA TYR A 311 -9.53 -3.90 5.25
C TYR A 311 -8.63 -4.62 6.26
N GLN A 312 -7.45 -4.09 6.51
CA GLN A 312 -6.48 -4.65 7.44
C GLN A 312 -6.46 -3.95 8.79
N GLN A 313 -6.93 -2.71 8.84
CA GLN A 313 -6.80 -1.85 10.01
C GLN A 313 -8.16 -1.55 10.67
N TYR A 314 -9.23 -1.42 9.89
CA TYR A 314 -10.49 -0.88 10.38
C TYR A 314 -11.69 -1.83 10.20
N ILE A 315 -11.69 -2.69 9.17
CA ILE A 315 -12.74 -3.70 9.00
C ILE A 315 -12.32 -4.98 9.75
N LEU A 316 -12.31 -4.90 11.08
CA LEU A 316 -11.90 -6.00 11.94
C LEU A 316 -13.07 -6.84 12.47
N ASP A 317 -14.27 -6.25 12.48
CA ASP A 317 -15.54 -6.85 12.88
C ASP A 317 -16.62 -6.55 11.84
N ASP A 318 -17.82 -7.09 12.03
CA ASP A 318 -18.97 -6.84 11.18
C ASP A 318 -19.26 -5.34 11.08
N SER A 319 -19.28 -4.84 9.85
CA SER A 319 -19.38 -3.42 9.57
C SER A 319 -20.52 -3.13 8.59
N PRO A 320 -21.35 -2.11 8.83
CA PRO A 320 -22.40 -1.72 7.89
C PRO A 320 -21.82 -1.39 6.52
N SER A 321 -22.46 -1.88 5.47
CA SER A 321 -22.05 -1.64 4.09
C SER A 321 -23.22 -1.72 3.14
N LEU A 322 -23.01 -1.35 1.87
CA LEU A 322 -24.00 -1.54 0.82
C LEU A 322 -24.40 -3.02 0.68
N ALA A 323 -23.44 -3.96 0.82
CA ALA A 323 -23.73 -5.39 0.76
C ALA A 323 -24.63 -5.84 1.93
N SER A 324 -24.33 -5.41 3.17
CA SER A 324 -25.17 -5.78 4.32
C SER A 324 -26.59 -5.19 4.21
N LEU A 325 -26.73 -3.96 3.72
CA LEU A 325 -28.04 -3.32 3.50
C LEU A 325 -28.85 -4.05 2.43
N LEU A 326 -28.25 -4.36 1.28
CA LEU A 326 -28.94 -5.06 0.20
C LEU A 326 -29.30 -6.50 0.60
N ARG A 327 -28.45 -7.17 1.39
CA ARG A 327 -28.79 -8.48 1.95
C ARG A 327 -30.02 -8.43 2.88
N GLU A 328 -30.15 -7.38 3.69
CA GLU A 328 -31.37 -7.17 4.52
C GLU A 328 -32.62 -6.96 3.67
N GLU A 329 -32.47 -6.38 2.48
CA GLU A 329 -33.54 -6.21 1.47
C GLU A 329 -33.79 -7.49 0.64
N GLY A 330 -33.11 -8.60 0.94
CA GLY A 330 -33.34 -9.90 0.31
C GLY A 330 -32.51 -10.18 -0.95
N TYR A 331 -31.48 -9.39 -1.22
CA TYR A 331 -30.52 -9.69 -2.28
C TYR A 331 -29.57 -10.81 -1.88
N ARG A 332 -29.27 -11.69 -2.82
CA ARG A 332 -28.03 -12.48 -2.75
C ARG A 332 -26.85 -11.53 -3.01
N THR A 333 -25.86 -11.51 -2.12
CA THR A 333 -24.72 -10.60 -2.20
C THR A 333 -23.45 -11.37 -2.50
N LEU A 334 -22.84 -11.12 -3.67
CA LEU A 334 -21.65 -11.79 -4.17
C LEU A 334 -20.55 -10.76 -4.45
N ALA A 335 -19.37 -10.95 -3.88
CA ALA A 335 -18.16 -10.26 -4.31
C ALA A 335 -17.35 -11.16 -5.26
N PHE A 336 -16.78 -10.56 -6.30
CA PHE A 336 -15.93 -11.28 -7.25
C PHE A 336 -14.69 -10.47 -7.61
N HIS A 337 -13.52 -11.13 -7.59
CA HIS A 337 -12.24 -10.57 -8.00
C HIS A 337 -11.37 -11.65 -8.64
N PRO A 338 -11.00 -11.57 -9.93
CA PRO A 338 -10.29 -12.63 -10.63
C PRO A 338 -8.80 -12.77 -10.23
N GLY A 339 -8.34 -12.07 -9.18
CA GLY A 339 -7.00 -12.18 -8.62
C GLY A 339 -6.93 -13.14 -7.43
N GLU A 340 -5.91 -12.94 -6.59
CA GLU A 340 -5.63 -13.76 -5.42
C GLU A 340 -6.65 -13.54 -4.29
N ARG A 341 -7.20 -14.60 -3.73
CA ARG A 341 -8.21 -14.57 -2.64
C ARG A 341 -7.80 -13.73 -1.44
N THR A 342 -6.51 -13.76 -1.09
CA THR A 342 -5.97 -13.10 0.10
C THR A 342 -5.49 -11.67 -0.15
N SER A 343 -5.51 -11.20 -1.40
CA SER A 343 -5.13 -9.83 -1.73
C SER A 343 -5.97 -8.84 -0.93
N TRP A 344 -5.31 -7.85 -0.32
CA TRP A 344 -5.91 -6.88 0.60
C TRP A 344 -6.66 -7.49 1.79
N GLN A 345 -6.56 -8.81 2.04
CA GLN A 345 -7.36 -9.58 3.02
C GLN A 345 -8.87 -9.58 2.71
N ARG A 346 -9.26 -9.52 1.44
CA ARG A 346 -10.66 -9.55 1.01
C ARG A 346 -11.42 -10.75 1.57
N ASN A 347 -10.76 -11.91 1.67
CA ASN A 347 -11.32 -13.12 2.28
C ASN A 347 -11.77 -12.95 3.74
N GLN A 348 -11.29 -11.91 4.43
CA GLN A 348 -11.70 -11.55 5.79
C GLN A 348 -12.64 -10.34 5.80
N ALA A 349 -12.39 -9.35 4.94
CA ALA A 349 -13.14 -8.11 4.91
C ALA A 349 -14.55 -8.30 4.32
N TYR A 350 -14.69 -8.98 3.18
CA TYR A 350 -16.00 -9.12 2.53
C TYR A 350 -17.07 -9.82 3.37
N PRO A 351 -16.80 -10.94 4.08
CA PRO A 351 -17.78 -11.51 5.02
C PRO A 351 -18.21 -10.51 6.10
N ARG A 352 -17.29 -9.70 6.62
CA ARG A 352 -17.57 -8.66 7.63
C ARG A 352 -18.37 -7.49 7.08
N LEU A 353 -18.23 -7.21 5.79
CA LEU A 353 -19.03 -6.22 5.07
C LEU A 353 -20.42 -6.78 4.64
N GLY A 354 -20.69 -8.04 4.92
CA GLY A 354 -22.01 -8.63 4.72
C GLY A 354 -22.21 -9.33 3.39
N PHE A 355 -21.18 -9.61 2.61
CA PHE A 355 -21.31 -10.49 1.45
C PHE A 355 -21.58 -11.94 1.88
N ASP A 356 -22.53 -12.59 1.19
CA ASP A 356 -22.84 -14.01 1.40
C ASP A 356 -21.75 -14.90 0.86
N ASP A 357 -21.10 -14.49 -0.26
CA ASP A 357 -20.03 -15.24 -0.90
C ASP A 357 -18.96 -14.33 -1.49
N PHE A 358 -17.73 -14.86 -1.61
CA PHE A 358 -16.63 -14.23 -2.29
C PHE A 358 -15.90 -15.22 -3.20
N LYS A 359 -15.98 -15.00 -4.49
CA LYS A 359 -15.27 -15.75 -5.53
C LYS A 359 -14.01 -15.02 -5.99
N CYS A 360 -12.99 -15.79 -6.32
CA CYS A 360 -11.71 -15.27 -6.85
C CYS A 360 -11.31 -16.03 -8.13
N GLY A 361 -10.11 -15.75 -8.67
CA GLY A 361 -9.67 -16.38 -9.91
C GLY A 361 -9.66 -17.91 -9.89
N GLU A 362 -9.42 -18.52 -8.72
CA GLU A 362 -9.46 -19.98 -8.55
C GLU A 362 -10.89 -20.57 -8.65
N ASP A 363 -11.91 -19.75 -8.43
CA ASP A 363 -13.32 -20.18 -8.39
C ASP A 363 -14.07 -19.86 -9.68
N MET A 364 -13.38 -19.35 -10.71
CA MET A 364 -14.02 -19.03 -11.98
C MET A 364 -14.51 -20.28 -12.69
N ASP A 365 -15.76 -20.23 -13.13
CA ASP A 365 -16.45 -21.30 -13.84
C ASP A 365 -16.31 -21.21 -15.36
N VAL A 366 -15.78 -20.07 -15.85
CA VAL A 366 -15.55 -19.79 -17.27
C VAL A 366 -14.08 -19.92 -17.64
N GLU A 367 -13.81 -20.07 -18.95
CA GLU A 367 -12.43 -20.10 -19.45
C GLU A 367 -11.73 -18.76 -19.23
N GLN A 368 -10.56 -18.79 -18.61
CA GLN A 368 -9.76 -17.61 -18.36
C GLN A 368 -8.84 -17.32 -19.55
N THR A 369 -9.01 -16.17 -20.17
CA THR A 369 -8.02 -15.57 -21.07
C THR A 369 -7.20 -14.53 -20.32
N LEU A 370 -5.94 -14.37 -20.72
CA LEU A 370 -5.03 -13.41 -20.06
C LEU A 370 -4.65 -12.30 -21.02
N GLU A 371 -4.69 -11.07 -20.53
CA GLU A 371 -4.09 -9.91 -21.17
C GLU A 371 -2.92 -9.42 -20.30
N HIS A 372 -1.80 -9.16 -20.91
CA HIS A 372 -0.50 -8.83 -20.32
C HIS A 372 -0.15 -9.57 -19.00
N GLY A 373 -0.68 -10.77 -18.81
CA GLY A 373 -0.40 -11.64 -17.66
C GLY A 373 -1.50 -11.68 -16.60
N TYR A 374 -2.56 -10.90 -16.73
CA TYR A 374 -3.72 -10.90 -15.83
C TYR A 374 -4.97 -11.44 -16.54
N VAL A 375 -5.94 -11.91 -15.76
CA VAL A 375 -7.25 -12.34 -16.28
C VAL A 375 -7.91 -11.16 -16.98
N SER A 376 -8.33 -11.39 -18.23
CA SER A 376 -8.94 -10.35 -19.06
C SER A 376 -10.31 -9.92 -18.54
N ASP A 377 -10.67 -8.65 -18.73
CA ASP A 377 -12.00 -8.14 -18.42
C ASP A 377 -13.09 -8.89 -19.20
N ARG A 378 -12.75 -9.42 -20.37
CA ARG A 378 -13.66 -10.27 -21.14
C ARG A 378 -14.00 -11.57 -20.40
N SER A 379 -13.03 -12.24 -19.79
CA SER A 379 -13.25 -13.44 -18.97
C SER A 379 -13.93 -13.09 -17.64
N ASP A 380 -13.54 -11.97 -17.04
CA ASP A 380 -14.13 -11.43 -15.81
C ASP A 380 -15.64 -11.18 -16.01
N PHE A 381 -16.01 -10.46 -17.04
CA PHE A 381 -17.42 -10.15 -17.34
C PHE A 381 -18.19 -11.38 -17.82
N ALA A 382 -17.54 -12.37 -18.43
CA ALA A 382 -18.17 -13.65 -18.72
C ALA A 382 -18.51 -14.41 -17.42
N GLN A 383 -17.69 -14.30 -16.36
CA GLN A 383 -18.03 -14.85 -15.05
C GLN A 383 -19.22 -14.12 -14.41
N ILE A 384 -19.32 -12.79 -14.54
CA ILE A 384 -20.50 -12.04 -14.09
C ILE A 384 -21.78 -12.57 -14.75
N ILE A 385 -21.74 -12.79 -16.07
CA ILE A 385 -22.87 -13.38 -16.81
C ILE A 385 -23.20 -14.77 -16.29
N TRP A 386 -22.17 -15.60 -16.06
CA TRP A 386 -22.34 -16.94 -15.53
C TRP A 386 -23.03 -16.93 -14.15
N GLU A 387 -22.62 -16.04 -13.23
CA GLU A 387 -23.24 -15.90 -11.90
C GLU A 387 -24.74 -15.49 -12.01
N PHE A 388 -25.05 -14.59 -12.93
CA PHE A 388 -26.43 -14.19 -13.18
C PHE A 388 -27.26 -15.36 -13.73
N GLU A 389 -26.73 -16.15 -14.65
CA GLU A 389 -27.45 -17.29 -15.24
C GLU A 389 -27.67 -18.45 -14.23
N HIS A 390 -26.84 -18.54 -13.21
CA HIS A 390 -26.85 -19.65 -12.23
C HIS A 390 -27.41 -19.25 -10.86
N LYS A 391 -27.92 -18.03 -10.70
CA LYS A 391 -28.64 -17.63 -9.50
C LYS A 391 -30.01 -18.31 -9.40
N GLU A 392 -30.65 -18.32 -8.25
CA GLU A 392 -32.02 -18.78 -8.12
C GLU A 392 -32.99 -17.87 -8.91
N ALA A 393 -33.97 -18.49 -9.56
CA ALA A 393 -34.92 -17.72 -10.38
C ALA A 393 -35.73 -16.74 -9.53
N GLY A 394 -35.71 -15.47 -9.90
CA GLY A 394 -36.41 -14.39 -9.19
C GLY A 394 -35.70 -13.90 -7.92
N GLU A 395 -34.52 -14.41 -7.60
CA GLU A 395 -33.65 -13.88 -6.53
C GLU A 395 -32.91 -12.66 -7.05
N PRO A 396 -33.04 -11.46 -6.43
CA PRO A 396 -32.28 -10.31 -6.86
C PRO A 396 -30.80 -10.48 -6.47
N LEU A 397 -29.88 -10.15 -7.38
CA LEU A 397 -28.45 -10.29 -7.21
C LEU A 397 -27.79 -8.91 -7.04
N PHE A 398 -27.03 -8.74 -5.98
CA PHE A 398 -25.99 -7.72 -5.88
C PHE A 398 -24.64 -8.35 -6.11
N LEU A 399 -24.00 -8.06 -7.23
CA LEU A 399 -22.68 -8.52 -7.57
C LEU A 399 -21.73 -7.32 -7.58
N PHE A 400 -20.74 -7.33 -6.68
CA PHE A 400 -19.65 -6.37 -6.65
C PHE A 400 -18.40 -7.01 -7.25
N ASN A 401 -17.97 -6.50 -8.38
CA ASN A 401 -16.79 -6.98 -9.09
C ASN A 401 -15.66 -5.97 -9.00
N VAL A 402 -14.45 -6.48 -8.76
CA VAL A 402 -13.20 -5.71 -8.83
C VAL A 402 -12.33 -6.37 -9.88
N THR A 403 -12.11 -5.72 -11.01
CA THR A 403 -11.33 -6.32 -12.10
C THR A 403 -9.83 -6.35 -11.83
N ILE A 404 -9.01 -6.90 -12.73
CA ILE A 404 -7.56 -6.95 -12.58
C ILE A 404 -6.80 -6.71 -13.89
N GLN A 405 -7.47 -6.76 -15.05
CA GLN A 405 -6.79 -6.68 -16.35
C GLN A 405 -5.83 -5.49 -16.44
N ASN A 406 -6.28 -4.31 -16.05
CA ASN A 406 -5.53 -3.06 -16.20
C ASN A 406 -4.48 -2.83 -15.09
N HIS A 407 -4.16 -3.83 -14.26
CA HIS A 407 -3.16 -3.70 -13.20
C HIS A 407 -1.75 -3.48 -13.79
N GLY A 408 -1.00 -2.49 -13.25
CA GLY A 408 0.41 -2.23 -13.64
C GLY A 408 1.35 -3.44 -13.41
N SER A 409 2.54 -3.47 -13.96
CA SER A 409 3.23 -2.45 -14.74
C SER A 409 2.95 -2.65 -16.24
N TYR A 410 2.95 -1.55 -16.99
CA TYR A 410 2.64 -1.53 -18.41
C TYR A 410 3.93 -1.65 -19.26
N THR A 411 4.75 -2.67 -18.97
CA THR A 411 6.07 -2.88 -19.59
C THR A 411 6.26 -4.31 -20.11
N VAL A 412 5.17 -4.96 -20.51
CA VAL A 412 5.19 -6.35 -20.97
C VAL A 412 5.67 -6.38 -22.42
N GLU A 413 6.82 -7.03 -22.67
CA GLU A 413 7.45 -7.10 -24.01
C GLU A 413 6.59 -7.80 -25.05
N ASP A 414 5.86 -8.85 -24.64
CA ASP A 414 5.02 -9.67 -25.54
C ASP A 414 3.58 -9.11 -25.68
N TYR A 415 3.30 -7.93 -25.17
CA TYR A 415 2.01 -7.25 -25.28
C TYR A 415 2.20 -5.92 -26.05
N PRO A 416 2.14 -5.93 -27.37
CA PRO A 416 2.35 -4.73 -28.18
C PRO A 416 1.16 -3.76 -28.05
N ALA A 417 1.46 -2.49 -27.86
CA ALA A 417 0.45 -1.44 -27.84
C ALA A 417 -0.24 -1.33 -29.22
N GLN A 418 -1.56 -1.47 -29.25
CA GLN A 418 -2.40 -1.27 -30.43
C GLN A 418 -2.82 0.20 -30.52
N VAL A 419 -3.23 0.78 -29.41
CA VAL A 419 -3.53 2.21 -29.31
C VAL A 419 -2.24 2.99 -29.13
N GLN A 420 -2.01 4.00 -29.97
CA GLN A 420 -0.80 4.80 -29.99
C GLN A 420 -1.10 6.29 -29.90
N LEU A 421 -0.18 7.03 -29.29
CA LEU A 421 -0.19 8.49 -29.33
C LEU A 421 0.27 8.97 -30.71
N THR A 422 -0.61 9.56 -31.50
CA THR A 422 -0.29 9.93 -32.89
C THR A 422 0.68 11.10 -33.01
N ASP A 423 0.73 11.99 -32.03
CA ASP A 423 1.65 13.12 -31.99
C ASP A 423 3.08 12.74 -31.58
N GLU A 424 3.23 11.71 -30.73
CA GLU A 424 4.50 11.24 -30.19
C GLU A 424 4.56 9.68 -30.11
N PRO A 425 4.41 8.96 -31.25
CA PRO A 425 4.28 7.50 -31.24
C PRO A 425 5.49 6.81 -30.58
N GLY A 426 5.24 5.90 -29.64
CA GLY A 426 6.28 5.12 -28.96
C GLY A 426 7.16 5.90 -27.99
N LYS A 427 6.87 7.17 -27.73
CA LYS A 427 7.61 7.96 -26.75
C LYS A 427 7.22 7.60 -25.32
N TYR A 428 5.97 7.25 -25.10
CA TYR A 428 5.40 6.87 -23.82
C TYR A 428 4.83 5.44 -23.88
N PRO A 429 5.69 4.42 -23.91
CA PRO A 429 5.26 3.04 -24.16
C PRO A 429 4.35 2.48 -23.06
N MET A 430 4.52 2.90 -21.81
CA MET A 430 3.64 2.48 -20.72
C MET A 430 2.23 3.05 -20.91
N ALA A 431 2.12 4.32 -21.27
CA ALA A 431 0.82 4.94 -21.54
C ALA A 431 0.13 4.30 -22.75
N GLU A 432 0.85 4.02 -23.84
CA GLU A 432 0.28 3.35 -25.02
C GLU A 432 -0.18 1.92 -24.71
N GLN A 433 0.55 1.18 -23.89
CA GLN A 433 0.15 -0.15 -23.44
C GLN A 433 -1.09 -0.10 -22.55
N TYR A 434 -1.15 0.85 -21.60
CA TYR A 434 -2.34 1.09 -20.78
C TYR A 434 -3.57 1.46 -21.61
N LEU A 435 -3.42 2.38 -22.57
CA LEU A 435 -4.53 2.79 -23.45
C LEU A 435 -5.08 1.62 -24.29
N THR A 436 -4.21 0.69 -24.67
CA THR A 436 -4.62 -0.56 -25.34
C THR A 436 -5.49 -1.41 -24.43
N LEU A 437 -5.09 -1.59 -23.18
CA LEU A 437 -5.88 -2.34 -22.17
C LEU A 437 -7.23 -1.65 -21.90
N ALA A 438 -7.24 -0.33 -21.79
CA ALA A 438 -8.47 0.44 -21.59
C ALA A 438 -9.45 0.30 -22.79
N ASN A 439 -8.93 0.22 -24.01
CA ASN A 439 -9.75 -0.07 -25.20
C ASN A 439 -10.33 -1.49 -25.15
N GLU A 440 -9.58 -2.47 -24.70
CA GLU A 440 -10.07 -3.85 -24.51
C GLU A 440 -11.14 -3.94 -23.42
N THR A 441 -11.01 -3.14 -22.35
CA THR A 441 -12.07 -2.99 -21.34
C THR A 441 -13.36 -2.45 -21.94
N ASP A 442 -13.31 -1.42 -22.80
CA ASP A 442 -14.49 -0.86 -23.48
C ASP A 442 -15.20 -1.92 -24.32
N GLN A 443 -14.44 -2.74 -25.04
CA GLN A 443 -14.99 -3.86 -25.84
C GLN A 443 -15.58 -4.98 -24.96
N ALA A 444 -14.94 -5.30 -23.84
CA ALA A 444 -15.47 -6.28 -22.89
C ALA A 444 -16.75 -5.77 -22.22
N PHE A 445 -16.82 -4.46 -21.90
CA PHE A 445 -18.01 -3.83 -21.35
C PHE A 445 -19.17 -3.83 -22.34
N GLN A 446 -18.89 -3.63 -23.63
CA GLN A 446 -19.89 -3.81 -24.68
C GLN A 446 -20.52 -5.21 -24.62
N MET A 447 -19.72 -6.26 -24.53
CA MET A 447 -20.22 -7.63 -24.42
C MET A 447 -21.17 -7.81 -23.24
N LEU A 448 -20.83 -7.25 -22.10
CA LEU A 448 -21.64 -7.33 -20.87
C LEU A 448 -22.98 -6.60 -21.03
N VAL A 449 -22.95 -5.36 -21.50
CA VAL A 449 -24.17 -4.55 -21.68
C VAL A 449 -25.08 -5.15 -22.76
N ASP A 450 -24.51 -5.64 -23.88
CA ASP A 450 -25.27 -6.31 -24.95
C ASP A 450 -25.98 -7.55 -24.41
N TYR A 451 -25.34 -8.32 -23.52
CA TYR A 451 -25.96 -9.48 -22.88
C TYR A 451 -27.15 -9.06 -22.00
N PHE A 452 -26.94 -8.13 -21.04
CA PHE A 452 -27.99 -7.71 -20.11
C PHE A 452 -29.13 -6.97 -20.79
N SER A 453 -28.88 -6.28 -21.90
CA SER A 453 -29.92 -5.60 -22.70
C SER A 453 -30.97 -6.56 -23.29
N GLN A 454 -30.65 -7.85 -23.35
CA GLN A 454 -31.54 -8.90 -23.89
C GLN A 454 -32.24 -9.68 -22.78
N GLN A 455 -31.97 -9.40 -21.52
CA GLN A 455 -32.61 -10.10 -20.39
C GLN A 455 -33.95 -9.49 -20.03
N GLU A 456 -34.89 -10.32 -19.58
CA GLU A 456 -36.19 -9.88 -19.08
C GLU A 456 -36.13 -9.29 -17.67
N GLU A 457 -35.17 -9.76 -16.85
CA GLU A 457 -34.94 -9.24 -15.50
C GLU A 457 -34.21 -7.90 -15.56
N PRO A 458 -34.79 -6.84 -14.93
CA PRO A 458 -34.12 -5.54 -14.91
C PRO A 458 -32.78 -5.60 -14.18
N THR A 459 -31.76 -5.02 -14.80
CA THR A 459 -30.41 -5.00 -14.25
C THR A 459 -29.81 -3.60 -14.34
N ILE A 460 -29.29 -3.12 -13.23
CA ILE A 460 -28.49 -1.90 -13.16
C ILE A 460 -27.02 -2.29 -13.25
N ILE A 461 -26.29 -1.72 -14.20
CA ILE A 461 -24.84 -1.89 -14.32
C ILE A 461 -24.20 -0.55 -13.96
N LEU A 462 -23.32 -0.55 -12.95
CA LEU A 462 -22.49 0.56 -12.56
C LEU A 462 -21.03 0.20 -12.85
N MET A 463 -20.28 1.05 -13.58
CA MET A 463 -18.85 0.89 -13.77
C MET A 463 -18.12 2.19 -13.40
N PHE A 464 -17.02 2.08 -12.64
CA PHE A 464 -16.17 3.19 -12.26
C PHE A 464 -14.73 2.69 -12.00
N GLY A 465 -13.75 3.59 -12.06
CA GLY A 465 -12.36 3.26 -11.79
C GLY A 465 -12.04 3.28 -10.29
N ASP A 466 -11.11 2.45 -9.85
CA ASP A 466 -10.62 2.45 -8.47
C ASP A 466 -9.57 3.54 -8.22
N HIS A 467 -8.70 3.80 -9.16
CA HIS A 467 -7.70 4.86 -9.19
C HIS A 467 -7.17 5.07 -10.62
N GLN A 468 -6.41 6.12 -10.82
CA GLN A 468 -5.69 6.32 -12.09
C GLN A 468 -4.45 5.41 -12.16
N PRO A 469 -4.02 5.01 -13.37
CA PRO A 469 -2.78 4.28 -13.56
C PRO A 469 -1.56 5.16 -13.28
N SER A 470 -0.46 4.53 -12.85
CA SER A 470 0.85 5.18 -12.78
C SER A 470 1.59 4.92 -14.09
N VAL A 471 1.52 5.87 -15.01
CA VAL A 471 2.21 5.86 -16.32
C VAL A 471 3.11 7.08 -16.46
N GLU A 472 4.11 7.03 -17.40
CA GLU A 472 5.03 8.15 -17.66
C GLU A 472 4.37 9.37 -18.35
#